data_684a2fbed6d33e27e224996bad48d934
#
_entry.id   684a2fbed6d33e27e224996bad48d934
#
_cell.length_a   1.000
_cell.length_b   1.000
_cell.length_c   1.000
_cell.angle_alpha   90.00
_cell.angle_beta   90.00
_cell.angle_gamma   90.00
#
_symmetry.space_group_name_H-M   'P 1'
#
loop_
_entity.id
_entity.type
_entity.pdbx_description
1 polymer ?
#
loop_
_entity_poly.entity_id
_entity_poly.type
_entity_poly.pdbx_seq_one_letter_code
_entity_poly.pdbx_strand_id
1 'polypeptide(L)'
;MRKTEKKVEFVKKKAIMLLLAAAVIGSLCGCGARSETAPPAETAATVEPATETTAEAAPDETAETEPTVMEGDLFLKASSVTFSLVGEQEDIYLGVIPRELVSWESDDPSVVSVENGVLTATGVGTTTVRASYADRSVSCTVGCLAETEEALLQLDTDILCAPKRLPPEVDLEEPCTYFDNSAIVGDSITFIMFQWESKSNYLGDMLFLARGGTSLNGIARRFSNIYYKGTEANLEDAIQQSGVERVYFLLGSNDIGDPSQRLLYFENWDIMLERIREKSPDVEVIMISNLPQYDDLDRPERTQPHIRTYNDLMVEYNAQLRQYAEEHGCGYLDLSYYIQDHFGRMAKIYHQDNYHMNEAGCLSWMKVLRYYAKYELEGGTLS
;
A
#
# COMPACT_ATOMS: atom_id res chain seq x y z
N MET A 1 6.62 12.91 -36.43
CA MET A 1 7.64 11.85 -36.53
C MET A 1 8.65 11.89 -35.38
N ARG A 2 9.44 12.94 -35.18
CA ARG A 2 10.47 12.95 -34.08
C ARG A 2 9.95 12.82 -32.64
N LYS A 3 8.73 13.27 -32.30
CA LYS A 3 8.15 13.14 -30.95
C LYS A 3 7.76 11.68 -30.64
N THR A 4 7.23 10.99 -31.62
CA THR A 4 6.79 9.59 -31.49
C THR A 4 8.00 8.64 -31.35
N GLU A 5 9.08 8.89 -32.09
CA GLU A 5 10.31 8.08 -32.02
C GLU A 5 11.00 8.17 -30.66
N LYS A 6 11.06 9.36 -30.05
CA LYS A 6 11.62 9.52 -28.69
C LYS A 6 10.78 8.87 -27.60
N LYS A 7 9.44 8.92 -27.75
CA LYS A 7 8.50 8.28 -26.81
C LYS A 7 8.67 6.75 -26.87
N VAL A 8 8.77 6.18 -28.07
CA VAL A 8 9.02 4.75 -28.30
C VAL A 8 10.37 4.29 -27.75
N GLU A 9 11.43 5.08 -27.94
CA GLU A 9 12.76 4.74 -27.43
C GLU A 9 12.83 4.76 -25.89
N PHE A 10 12.09 5.66 -25.25
CA PHE A 10 12.02 5.76 -23.80
C PHE A 10 11.33 4.54 -23.16
N VAL A 11 10.19 4.13 -23.71
CA VAL A 11 9.44 2.97 -23.18
C VAL A 11 10.18 1.66 -23.48
N LYS A 12 10.81 1.53 -24.66
CA LYS A 12 11.66 0.36 -24.95
C LYS A 12 12.80 0.18 -23.95
N LYS A 13 13.43 1.28 -23.50
CA LYS A 13 14.48 1.21 -22.46
C LYS A 13 13.90 0.79 -21.10
N LYS A 14 12.69 1.22 -20.75
CA LYS A 14 12.04 0.85 -19.48
C LYS A 14 11.55 -0.61 -19.49
N ALA A 15 11.00 -1.07 -20.61
CA ALA A 15 10.59 -2.47 -20.80
C ALA A 15 11.79 -3.43 -20.73
N ILE A 16 12.94 -3.06 -21.32
CA ILE A 16 14.18 -3.83 -21.24
C ILE A 16 14.72 -3.88 -19.81
N MET A 17 14.64 -2.80 -19.04
CA MET A 17 15.05 -2.76 -17.63
C MET A 17 14.14 -3.61 -16.74
N LEU A 18 12.82 -3.57 -16.94
CA LEU A 18 11.85 -4.41 -16.21
C LEU A 18 12.05 -5.90 -16.51
N LEU A 19 12.35 -6.27 -17.76
CA LEU A 19 12.68 -7.65 -18.15
C LEU A 19 14.02 -8.12 -17.54
N LEU A 20 15.00 -7.23 -17.39
CA LEU A 20 16.28 -7.56 -16.75
C LEU A 20 16.13 -7.69 -15.22
N ALA A 21 15.27 -6.90 -14.57
CA ALA A 21 14.96 -7.04 -13.16
C ALA A 21 14.22 -8.36 -12.85
N ALA A 22 13.26 -8.75 -13.68
CA ALA A 22 12.57 -10.03 -13.56
C ALA A 22 13.50 -11.24 -13.79
N ALA A 23 14.50 -11.12 -14.67
CA ALA A 23 15.48 -12.18 -14.92
C ALA A 23 16.48 -12.36 -13.76
N VAL A 24 16.78 -11.30 -13.01
CA VAL A 24 17.67 -11.36 -11.83
C VAL A 24 16.98 -12.01 -10.63
N ILE A 25 15.67 -11.79 -10.45
CA ILE A 25 14.90 -12.41 -9.36
C ILE A 25 14.69 -13.92 -9.62
N GLY A 26 14.56 -14.33 -10.88
CA GLY A 26 14.44 -15.75 -11.26
C GLY A 26 15.71 -16.59 -11.09
N SER A 27 16.88 -16.00 -10.89
CA SER A 27 18.17 -16.69 -10.84
C SER A 27 18.68 -16.99 -9.43
N LEU A 28 17.97 -16.57 -8.38
CA LEU A 28 18.38 -16.76 -6.97
C LEU A 28 17.64 -17.90 -6.24
N CYS A 29 16.71 -18.60 -6.90
CA CYS A 29 16.05 -19.78 -6.37
C CYS A 29 16.56 -21.06 -7.06
N GLY A 30 17.75 -21.51 -6.69
CA GLY A 30 18.29 -22.79 -7.14
C GLY A 30 19.56 -23.18 -6.42
N CYS A 31 19.46 -24.26 -5.68
CA CYS A 31 20.48 -25.11 -5.08
C CYS A 31 20.61 -25.03 -3.55
N GLY A 32 20.18 -26.11 -2.93
CA GLY A 32 21.00 -26.99 -2.16
C GLY A 32 20.25 -27.93 -1.22
N ALA A 33 19.76 -29.03 -1.77
CA ALA A 33 19.40 -30.19 -0.95
C ALA A 33 20.67 -30.85 -0.39
N ARG A 34 20.73 -31.06 0.89
CA ARG A 34 21.53 -32.11 1.51
C ARG A 34 20.73 -32.87 2.55
N SER A 35 20.55 -34.14 2.25
CA SER A 35 20.06 -35.17 3.15
C SER A 35 21.09 -35.51 4.21
N GLU A 36 20.66 -35.76 5.44
CA GLU A 36 21.29 -36.78 6.29
C GLU A 36 20.31 -37.28 7.36
N THR A 37 19.90 -38.50 7.17
CA THR A 37 19.80 -39.68 8.03
C THR A 37 19.28 -39.56 9.47
N ALA A 38 18.16 -40.26 9.68
CA ALA A 38 17.76 -40.84 10.97
C ALA A 38 18.63 -42.05 11.33
N PRO A 39 18.74 -42.43 12.59
CA PRO A 39 18.05 -43.59 13.11
C PRO A 39 17.81 -43.59 14.64
N PRO A 40 17.42 -44.71 15.31
CA PRO A 40 16.20 -45.48 15.16
C PRO A 40 15.39 -45.61 16.46
N ALA A 41 14.29 -46.37 16.36
CA ALA A 41 13.35 -46.74 17.42
C ALA A 41 13.91 -47.75 18.46
N GLU A 42 13.23 -47.84 19.59
CA GLU A 42 12.92 -49.03 20.42
C GLU A 42 12.16 -48.55 21.67
N THR A 43 11.20 -49.14 22.30
CA THR A 43 10.48 -50.40 22.24
C THR A 43 9.22 -50.31 23.15
N ALA A 44 8.17 -50.87 22.74
CA ALA A 44 7.12 -51.68 23.31
C ALA A 44 6.93 -51.79 24.85
N ALA A 45 5.63 -51.72 25.25
CA ALA A 45 4.94 -52.78 26.06
C ALA A 45 3.44 -52.44 26.21
N THR A 46 2.66 -53.21 25.56
CA THR A 46 1.50 -54.06 25.96
C THR A 46 0.89 -53.85 27.36
N VAL A 47 -0.45 -53.72 27.44
CA VAL A 47 -1.39 -54.69 28.02
C VAL A 47 -2.82 -54.13 27.93
N GLU A 48 -3.74 -54.88 27.31
CA GLU A 48 -5.18 -54.85 27.47
C GLU A 48 -5.61 -55.56 28.79
N PRO A 49 -6.84 -55.50 29.27
CA PRO A 49 -8.06 -55.84 28.53
C PRO A 49 -9.37 -55.07 28.89
N ALA A 50 -10.32 -55.36 28.05
CA ALA A 50 -11.73 -54.98 27.96
C ALA A 50 -12.57 -54.95 29.23
N THR A 51 -13.58 -54.06 29.20
CA THR A 51 -14.94 -54.36 29.76
C THR A 51 -16.00 -53.73 28.85
N GLU A 52 -16.86 -54.57 28.34
CA GLU A 52 -18.11 -54.24 27.69
C GLU A 52 -19.07 -53.50 28.65
N THR A 53 -19.76 -52.47 28.16
CA THR A 53 -21.05 -52.07 28.69
C THR A 53 -21.89 -51.38 27.62
N THR A 54 -22.90 -52.04 27.19
CA THR A 54 -24.22 -51.67 26.67
C THR A 54 -24.39 -50.34 25.90
N ALA A 55 -24.82 -50.51 24.68
CA ALA A 55 -25.40 -49.49 23.80
C ALA A 55 -26.69 -48.91 24.39
N GLU A 56 -26.72 -47.60 24.55
CA GLU A 56 -27.94 -46.81 24.68
C GLU A 56 -28.02 -45.88 23.46
N ALA A 57 -29.14 -45.96 22.75
CA ALA A 57 -29.40 -45.23 21.52
C ALA A 57 -29.36 -43.71 21.75
N ALA A 58 -28.48 -42.98 21.08
CA ALA A 58 -28.51 -41.53 20.98
C ALA A 58 -29.64 -41.09 20.05
N PRO A 59 -30.38 -40.00 20.37
CA PRO A 59 -31.31 -39.41 19.42
C PRO A 59 -30.55 -38.76 18.29
N ASP A 60 -31.00 -39.02 17.10
CA ASP A 60 -30.61 -38.37 15.86
C ASP A 60 -31.10 -36.90 15.87
N GLU A 61 -30.28 -35.99 16.34
CA GLU A 61 -30.45 -34.56 16.13
C GLU A 61 -29.38 -34.10 15.13
N THR A 62 -29.69 -34.27 13.84
CA THR A 62 -29.09 -33.43 12.79
C THR A 62 -29.68 -32.03 12.91
N ALA A 63 -29.23 -31.28 13.91
CA ALA A 63 -29.35 -29.84 13.87
C ALA A 63 -28.40 -29.37 12.77
N GLU A 64 -28.95 -29.06 11.60
CA GLU A 64 -28.28 -28.17 10.64
C GLU A 64 -28.02 -26.86 11.39
N THR A 65 -26.82 -26.70 11.92
CA THR A 65 -26.35 -25.38 12.38
C THR A 65 -26.35 -24.50 11.16
N GLU A 66 -27.26 -23.53 11.09
CA GLU A 66 -27.18 -22.45 10.11
C GLU A 66 -25.77 -21.90 10.17
N PRO A 67 -25.09 -21.71 9.03
CA PRO A 67 -23.72 -21.16 9.01
C PRO A 67 -23.76 -19.81 9.71
N THR A 68 -23.00 -19.66 10.78
CA THR A 68 -22.87 -18.41 11.51
C THR A 68 -22.32 -17.39 10.53
N VAL A 69 -23.14 -16.40 10.14
CA VAL A 69 -22.70 -15.30 9.28
C VAL A 69 -21.67 -14.49 10.05
N MET A 70 -20.47 -14.36 9.50
CA MET A 70 -19.41 -13.54 10.11
C MET A 70 -19.82 -12.07 10.07
N GLU A 71 -19.54 -11.37 11.16
CA GLU A 71 -19.68 -9.92 11.23
C GLU A 71 -18.49 -9.27 10.50
N GLY A 72 -18.67 -8.04 10.01
CA GLY A 72 -17.67 -7.24 9.31
C GLY A 72 -18.08 -6.86 7.89
N ASP A 73 -17.59 -5.75 7.41
CA ASP A 73 -17.84 -5.25 6.05
C ASP A 73 -16.93 -5.94 5.02
N LEU A 74 -17.29 -5.79 3.74
CA LEU A 74 -16.44 -6.17 2.63
C LEU A 74 -15.56 -4.98 2.23
N PHE A 75 -14.26 -5.19 2.12
CA PHE A 75 -13.30 -4.16 1.74
C PHE A 75 -12.53 -4.53 0.48
N LEU A 76 -12.42 -3.56 -0.44
CA LEU A 76 -11.56 -3.63 -1.61
C LEU A 76 -10.50 -2.54 -1.54
N LYS A 77 -9.31 -2.80 -2.03
CA LYS A 77 -8.22 -1.80 -2.05
C LYS A 77 -8.56 -0.56 -2.85
N ALA A 78 -9.38 -0.69 -3.91
CA ALA A 78 -9.68 0.41 -4.80
C ALA A 78 -11.14 0.39 -5.26
N SER A 79 -11.72 1.57 -5.52
CA SER A 79 -13.01 1.72 -6.20
C SER A 79 -12.88 1.59 -7.72
N SER A 80 -11.68 1.84 -8.26
CA SER A 80 -11.37 1.65 -9.67
C SER A 80 -9.92 1.21 -9.87
N VAL A 81 -9.73 0.27 -10.82
CA VAL A 81 -8.42 -0.20 -11.28
C VAL A 81 -8.40 -0.18 -12.80
N THR A 82 -7.38 0.45 -13.39
CA THR A 82 -7.17 0.44 -14.84
C THR A 82 -5.81 -0.17 -15.15
N PHE A 83 -5.82 -1.37 -15.73
CA PHE A 83 -4.63 -2.05 -16.22
C PHE A 83 -4.08 -1.34 -17.47
N SER A 84 -2.77 -1.31 -17.60
CA SER A 84 -2.12 -0.78 -18.79
C SER A 84 -2.20 -1.78 -19.95
N LEU A 85 -1.99 -3.06 -19.66
CA LEU A 85 -1.87 -4.12 -20.66
C LEU A 85 -2.68 -5.36 -20.27
N VAL A 86 -3.16 -6.06 -21.29
CA VAL A 86 -3.71 -7.40 -21.14
C VAL A 86 -2.65 -8.33 -20.53
N GLY A 87 -3.08 -9.18 -19.59
CA GLY A 87 -2.24 -10.10 -18.83
C GLY A 87 -1.75 -9.53 -17.49
N GLU A 88 -1.92 -8.24 -17.22
CA GLU A 88 -1.64 -7.71 -15.88
C GLU A 88 -2.63 -8.29 -14.85
N GLN A 89 -2.14 -8.46 -13.62
CA GLN A 89 -2.92 -8.99 -12.50
C GLN A 89 -2.79 -8.10 -11.27
N GLU A 90 -3.84 -8.11 -10.44
CA GLU A 90 -3.85 -7.36 -9.20
C GLU A 90 -4.80 -7.97 -8.18
N ASP A 91 -4.33 -8.14 -6.94
CA ASP A 91 -5.15 -8.54 -5.80
C ASP A 91 -5.75 -7.29 -5.15
N ILE A 92 -7.08 -7.15 -5.25
CA ILE A 92 -7.82 -6.00 -4.72
C ILE A 92 -8.53 -6.29 -3.39
N TYR A 93 -8.45 -7.50 -2.85
CA TYR A 93 -9.18 -7.86 -1.63
C TYR A 93 -8.45 -7.41 -0.36
N LEU A 94 -9.21 -6.83 0.59
CA LEU A 94 -8.79 -6.58 1.97
C LEU A 94 -9.62 -7.47 2.89
N GLY A 95 -8.96 -8.47 3.49
CA GLY A 95 -9.63 -9.59 4.14
C GLY A 95 -10.01 -9.37 5.60
N VAL A 96 -11.21 -8.83 5.89
CA VAL A 96 -11.88 -9.00 7.18
C VAL A 96 -12.68 -10.31 7.16
N ILE A 97 -13.43 -10.57 6.10
CA ILE A 97 -14.11 -11.83 5.83
C ILE A 97 -13.12 -12.83 5.20
N PRO A 98 -13.08 -14.13 5.58
CA PRO A 98 -12.25 -15.10 4.88
C PRO A 98 -12.53 -15.13 3.38
N ARG A 99 -11.48 -15.09 2.58
CA ARG A 99 -11.53 -14.93 1.12
C ARG A 99 -12.39 -16.00 0.43
N GLU A 100 -12.34 -17.23 0.93
CA GLU A 100 -13.09 -18.38 0.44
C GLU A 100 -14.61 -18.29 0.64
N LEU A 101 -15.06 -17.40 1.51
CA LEU A 101 -16.49 -17.15 1.75
C LEU A 101 -17.05 -16.05 0.85
N VAL A 102 -16.18 -15.29 0.18
CA VAL A 102 -16.58 -14.18 -0.69
C VAL A 102 -16.84 -14.67 -2.10
N SER A 103 -18.03 -14.40 -2.61
CA SER A 103 -18.36 -14.64 -4.01
C SER A 103 -17.89 -13.49 -4.89
N TRP A 104 -17.30 -13.82 -6.03
CA TRP A 104 -16.73 -12.86 -6.98
C TRP A 104 -17.39 -13.01 -8.34
N GLU A 105 -17.75 -11.88 -8.94
CA GLU A 105 -18.35 -11.83 -10.27
C GLU A 105 -17.79 -10.66 -11.08
N SER A 106 -17.53 -10.89 -12.35
CA SER A 106 -17.24 -9.84 -13.35
C SER A 106 -18.40 -9.76 -14.31
N ASP A 107 -18.90 -8.53 -14.57
CA ASP A 107 -19.98 -8.32 -15.54
C ASP A 107 -19.53 -8.66 -16.98
N ASP A 108 -18.21 -8.57 -17.28
CA ASP A 108 -17.61 -9.01 -18.55
C ASP A 108 -16.24 -9.65 -18.32
N PRO A 109 -16.16 -10.97 -18.13
CA PRO A 109 -14.88 -11.66 -17.93
C PRO A 109 -13.96 -11.65 -19.17
N SER A 110 -14.46 -11.25 -20.34
CA SER A 110 -13.61 -11.09 -21.53
C SER A 110 -12.78 -9.80 -21.49
N VAL A 111 -13.13 -8.85 -20.61
CA VAL A 111 -12.37 -7.62 -20.35
C VAL A 111 -11.49 -7.79 -19.11
N VAL A 112 -12.08 -8.18 -17.97
CA VAL A 112 -11.34 -8.52 -16.75
C VAL A 112 -12.01 -9.70 -16.08
N SER A 113 -11.28 -10.78 -15.85
CA SER A 113 -11.72 -11.91 -15.01
C SER A 113 -11.31 -11.69 -13.56
N VAL A 114 -12.03 -12.34 -12.63
CA VAL A 114 -11.72 -12.30 -11.20
C VAL A 114 -11.77 -13.70 -10.61
N GLU A 115 -10.77 -14.04 -9.81
CA GLU A 115 -10.72 -15.29 -9.05
C GLU A 115 -10.20 -14.99 -7.65
N ASN A 116 -11.02 -15.27 -6.62
CA ASN A 116 -10.67 -15.05 -5.21
C ASN A 116 -10.11 -13.62 -4.92
N GLY A 117 -10.65 -12.59 -5.57
CA GLY A 117 -10.22 -11.20 -5.40
C GLY A 117 -9.01 -10.79 -6.23
N VAL A 118 -8.42 -11.72 -6.99
CA VAL A 118 -7.36 -11.42 -7.96
C VAL A 118 -7.99 -11.11 -9.31
N LEU A 119 -7.80 -9.88 -9.77
CA LEU A 119 -8.18 -9.42 -11.11
C LEU A 119 -7.15 -9.87 -12.14
N THR A 120 -7.60 -10.25 -13.33
CA THR A 120 -6.73 -10.50 -14.49
C THR A 120 -7.30 -9.76 -15.70
N ALA A 121 -6.52 -8.86 -16.30
CA ALA A 121 -6.87 -8.18 -17.55
C ALA A 121 -6.86 -9.19 -18.71
N THR A 122 -8.02 -9.47 -19.32
CA THR A 122 -8.19 -10.47 -20.38
C THR A 122 -8.43 -9.85 -21.74
N GLY A 123 -8.89 -8.57 -21.80
CA GLY A 123 -9.12 -7.83 -23.03
C GLY A 123 -9.26 -6.34 -22.77
N VAL A 124 -9.22 -5.55 -23.86
CA VAL A 124 -9.35 -4.09 -23.79
C VAL A 124 -10.82 -3.70 -23.55
N GLY A 125 -11.05 -2.77 -22.65
CA GLY A 125 -12.39 -2.27 -22.32
C GLY A 125 -12.55 -1.90 -20.86
N THR A 126 -13.79 -1.80 -20.40
CA THR A 126 -14.14 -1.48 -19.00
C THR A 126 -15.31 -2.36 -18.58
N THR A 127 -15.24 -2.89 -17.37
CA THR A 127 -16.30 -3.71 -16.76
C THR A 127 -16.41 -3.41 -15.27
N THR A 128 -17.29 -4.10 -14.56
CA THR A 128 -17.43 -4.02 -13.10
C THR A 128 -17.16 -5.39 -12.50
N VAL A 129 -16.36 -5.44 -11.45
CA VAL A 129 -16.19 -6.61 -10.61
C VAL A 129 -16.92 -6.37 -9.28
N ARG A 130 -17.64 -7.38 -8.81
CA ARG A 130 -18.40 -7.35 -7.56
C ARG A 130 -17.92 -8.46 -6.63
N ALA A 131 -17.70 -8.10 -5.37
CA ALA A 131 -17.53 -9.02 -4.25
C ALA A 131 -18.82 -9.05 -3.43
N SER A 132 -19.27 -10.23 -3.02
CA SER A 132 -20.50 -10.40 -2.23
C SER A 132 -20.33 -11.43 -1.14
N TYR A 133 -20.90 -11.16 0.05
CA TYR A 133 -21.00 -12.09 1.17
C TYR A 133 -22.25 -11.80 1.98
N ALA A 134 -23.10 -12.82 2.17
CA ALA A 134 -24.43 -12.68 2.77
C ALA A 134 -25.25 -11.60 2.04
N ASP A 135 -25.70 -10.57 2.74
CA ASP A 135 -26.45 -9.44 2.19
C ASP A 135 -25.59 -8.23 1.81
N ARG A 136 -24.26 -8.36 1.94
CA ARG A 136 -23.29 -7.28 1.65
C ARG A 136 -22.70 -7.43 0.26
N SER A 137 -22.47 -6.33 -0.40
CA SER A 137 -21.73 -6.34 -1.65
C SER A 137 -20.95 -5.03 -1.84
N VAL A 138 -19.79 -5.13 -2.48
CA VAL A 138 -18.96 -4.00 -2.87
C VAL A 138 -18.48 -4.20 -4.32
N SER A 139 -18.30 -3.11 -5.05
CA SER A 139 -17.93 -3.16 -6.46
C SER A 139 -16.69 -2.33 -6.75
N CYS A 140 -15.93 -2.77 -7.75
CA CYS A 140 -14.79 -2.06 -8.31
C CYS A 140 -14.99 -1.92 -9.82
N THR A 141 -14.84 -0.69 -10.36
CA THR A 141 -14.77 -0.49 -11.80
C THR A 141 -13.38 -0.89 -12.28
N VAL A 142 -13.32 -1.80 -13.25
CA VAL A 142 -12.05 -2.33 -13.74
C VAL A 142 -11.95 -2.20 -15.25
N GLY A 143 -10.74 -1.92 -15.74
CA GLY A 143 -10.53 -1.76 -17.17
C GLY A 143 -9.12 -2.14 -17.61
N CYS A 144 -8.93 -2.25 -18.93
CA CYS A 144 -7.63 -2.46 -19.55
C CYS A 144 -7.51 -1.57 -20.79
N LEU A 145 -6.36 -0.91 -20.94
CA LEU A 145 -6.15 0.11 -21.97
C LEU A 145 -5.67 -0.45 -23.31
N ALA A 146 -4.84 -1.49 -23.31
CA ALA A 146 -4.23 -1.96 -24.55
C ALA A 146 -3.85 -3.45 -24.50
N GLU A 147 -3.82 -4.11 -25.68
CA GLU A 147 -3.33 -5.47 -25.82
C GLU A 147 -1.81 -5.54 -25.86
N THR A 148 -1.16 -4.49 -26.38
CA THR A 148 0.30 -4.44 -26.56
C THR A 148 0.87 -3.09 -26.16
N GLU A 149 2.18 -3.06 -25.87
CA GLU A 149 2.90 -1.82 -25.56
C GLU A 149 2.83 -0.80 -26.70
N GLU A 150 2.87 -1.27 -27.97
CA GLU A 150 2.76 -0.41 -29.12
C GLU A 150 1.38 0.28 -29.17
N ALA A 151 0.31 -0.44 -28.89
CA ALA A 151 -1.04 0.12 -28.83
C ALA A 151 -1.20 1.09 -27.67
N LEU A 152 -0.66 0.74 -26.48
CA LEU A 152 -0.65 1.61 -25.30
C LEU A 152 -0.01 2.98 -25.61
N LEU A 153 1.15 2.97 -26.30
CA LEU A 153 1.88 4.19 -26.64
C LEU A 153 1.20 5.08 -27.69
N GLN A 154 0.16 4.60 -28.37
CA GLN A 154 -0.65 5.39 -29.29
C GLN A 154 -1.83 6.11 -28.60
N LEU A 155 -2.11 5.77 -27.33
CA LEU A 155 -3.17 6.43 -26.58
C LEU A 155 -2.82 7.89 -26.24
N ASP A 156 -3.87 8.66 -25.97
CA ASP A 156 -3.71 10.03 -25.51
C ASP A 156 -2.90 10.09 -24.21
N THR A 157 -2.03 11.08 -24.13
CA THR A 157 -1.18 11.29 -22.95
C THR A 157 -2.01 11.51 -21.69
N ASP A 158 -3.17 12.15 -21.78
CA ASP A 158 -4.03 12.39 -20.62
C ASP A 158 -4.59 11.08 -20.04
N ILE A 159 -4.87 10.07 -20.89
CA ILE A 159 -5.28 8.74 -20.44
C ILE A 159 -4.11 8.06 -19.69
N LEU A 160 -2.92 8.12 -20.26
CA LEU A 160 -1.72 7.47 -19.70
C LEU A 160 -1.20 8.14 -18.42
N CYS A 161 -1.51 9.43 -18.24
CA CYS A 161 -1.14 10.21 -17.05
C CYS A 161 -2.27 10.28 -16.01
N ALA A 162 -3.41 9.62 -16.25
CA ALA A 162 -4.48 9.47 -15.26
C ALA A 162 -4.05 8.50 -14.14
N PRO A 163 -4.66 8.59 -12.95
CA PRO A 163 -4.41 7.61 -11.89
C PRO A 163 -4.74 6.20 -12.36
N LYS A 164 -3.82 5.27 -12.14
CA LYS A 164 -4.06 3.85 -12.44
C LYS A 164 -5.12 3.23 -11.50
N ARG A 165 -5.28 3.82 -10.31
CA ARG A 165 -6.22 3.37 -9.28
C ARG A 165 -6.87 4.57 -8.59
N LEU A 166 -8.12 4.41 -8.21
CA LEU A 166 -8.81 5.39 -7.36
C LEU A 166 -9.05 4.78 -5.98
N PRO A 167 -8.90 5.58 -4.90
CA PRO A 167 -9.22 5.11 -3.56
C PRO A 167 -10.71 4.73 -3.48
N PRO A 168 -11.07 3.86 -2.55
CA PRO A 168 -12.48 3.60 -2.25
C PRO A 168 -13.20 4.87 -1.84
N GLU A 169 -14.51 4.92 -2.11
CA GLU A 169 -15.33 6.05 -1.74
C GLU A 169 -15.53 6.11 -0.22
N VAL A 170 -15.30 7.30 0.33
CA VAL A 170 -15.49 7.63 1.74
C VAL A 170 -16.17 8.98 1.81
N ASP A 171 -17.17 9.09 2.67
CA ASP A 171 -17.77 10.38 2.99
C ASP A 171 -16.82 11.15 3.94
N LEU A 172 -16.12 12.14 3.39
CA LEU A 172 -15.20 12.97 4.15
C LEU A 172 -15.92 13.96 5.06
N GLU A 173 -17.19 14.28 4.80
CA GLU A 173 -17.99 15.18 5.63
C GLU A 173 -18.52 14.49 6.91
N GLU A 174 -18.49 13.16 6.96
CA GLU A 174 -18.81 12.43 8.18
C GLU A 174 -17.74 12.70 9.25
N PRO A 175 -18.12 13.05 10.50
CA PRO A 175 -17.14 13.30 11.57
C PRO A 175 -16.23 12.09 11.81
N CYS A 176 -14.95 12.32 11.97
CA CYS A 176 -13.96 11.28 12.24
C CYS A 176 -13.20 11.57 13.53
N THR A 177 -13.28 10.65 14.47
CA THR A 177 -12.52 10.71 15.74
C THR A 177 -11.43 9.64 15.82
N TYR A 178 -11.30 8.81 14.80
CA TYR A 178 -10.31 7.71 14.78
C TYR A 178 -8.87 8.21 14.94
N PHE A 179 -8.59 9.41 14.43
CA PHE A 179 -7.24 9.97 14.43
C PHE A 179 -6.96 10.92 15.60
N ASP A 180 -7.91 11.14 16.52
CA ASP A 180 -7.75 12.12 17.62
C ASP A 180 -6.54 11.83 18.52
N ASN A 181 -6.19 10.56 18.68
CA ASN A 181 -4.99 10.11 19.42
C ASN A 181 -3.85 9.73 18.48
N SER A 182 -3.80 10.28 17.28
CA SER A 182 -2.78 9.95 16.30
C SER A 182 -1.93 11.16 15.91
N ALA A 183 -0.69 10.89 15.49
CA ALA A 183 0.15 11.90 14.86
C ALA A 183 0.55 11.47 13.46
N ILE A 184 0.82 12.44 12.58
CA ILE A 184 1.48 12.20 11.30
C ILE A 184 2.77 13.00 11.23
N VAL A 185 3.85 12.30 10.92
CA VAL A 185 5.21 12.84 10.81
C VAL A 185 5.62 12.86 9.35
N GLY A 186 6.17 13.99 8.89
CA GLY A 186 6.63 14.06 7.51
C GLY A 186 7.34 15.35 7.14
N ASP A 187 7.64 15.44 5.86
CA ASP A 187 8.34 16.55 5.22
C ASP A 187 7.37 17.60 4.63
N SER A 188 7.78 18.27 3.55
CA SER A 188 6.97 19.28 2.86
C SER A 188 5.68 18.71 2.26
N ILE A 189 5.64 17.44 1.90
CA ILE A 189 4.43 16.79 1.37
C ILE A 189 3.36 16.73 2.46
N THR A 190 3.72 16.25 3.64
CA THR A 190 2.85 16.22 4.81
C THR A 190 2.46 17.63 5.29
N PHE A 191 3.37 18.59 5.20
CA PHE A 191 3.06 19.98 5.53
C PHE A 191 2.00 20.59 4.59
N ILE A 192 2.04 20.28 3.30
CA ILE A 192 1.02 20.72 2.34
C ILE A 192 -0.32 20.05 2.65
N MET A 193 -0.32 18.75 2.97
CA MET A 193 -1.54 18.07 3.40
C MET A 193 -2.16 18.76 4.63
N PHE A 194 -1.34 19.13 5.62
CA PHE A 194 -1.81 19.91 6.79
C PHE A 194 -2.48 21.22 6.40
N GLN A 195 -1.99 21.92 5.37
CA GLN A 195 -2.59 23.18 4.91
C GLN A 195 -4.01 22.98 4.33
N TRP A 196 -4.30 21.82 3.75
CA TRP A 196 -5.63 21.45 3.29
C TRP A 196 -6.48 20.94 4.45
N GLU A 197 -5.94 20.04 5.28
CA GLU A 197 -6.63 19.47 6.44
C GLU A 197 -7.09 20.54 7.42
N SER A 198 -6.27 21.55 7.71
CA SER A 198 -6.61 22.66 8.61
C SER A 198 -7.82 23.50 8.18
N LYS A 199 -8.29 23.32 6.94
CA LYS A 199 -9.50 23.99 6.41
C LYS A 199 -10.72 23.08 6.43
N SER A 200 -10.53 21.78 6.38
CA SER A 200 -11.58 20.78 6.18
C SER A 200 -11.86 19.94 7.43
N ASN A 201 -10.84 19.69 8.25
CA ASN A 201 -10.91 18.84 9.44
C ASN A 201 -11.44 17.42 9.16
N TYR A 202 -11.02 16.82 8.04
CA TYR A 202 -11.45 15.48 7.62
C TYR A 202 -10.81 14.34 8.44
N LEU A 203 -9.70 14.65 9.13
CA LEU A 203 -8.96 13.70 9.97
C LEU A 203 -9.11 13.98 11.48
N GLY A 204 -10.14 14.76 11.89
CA GLY A 204 -10.36 15.08 13.30
C GLY A 204 -9.19 15.84 13.93
N ASP A 205 -8.84 15.50 15.17
CA ASP A 205 -7.79 16.17 15.94
C ASP A 205 -6.38 15.54 15.70
N MET A 206 -6.12 14.96 14.52
CA MET A 206 -4.80 14.41 14.17
C MET A 206 -3.68 15.43 14.35
N LEU A 207 -2.64 15.07 15.09
CA LEU A 207 -1.47 15.93 15.33
C LEU A 207 -0.51 15.89 14.12
N PHE A 208 -0.22 17.03 13.51
CA PHE A 208 0.75 17.14 12.42
C PHE A 208 2.12 17.55 12.94
N LEU A 209 3.10 16.67 12.81
CA LEU A 209 4.51 16.88 13.15
C LEU A 209 5.34 16.98 11.84
N ALA A 210 5.02 17.97 11.01
CA ALA A 210 5.58 18.13 9.69
C ALA A 210 6.45 19.37 9.57
N ARG A 211 7.57 19.24 8.84
CA ARG A 211 8.48 20.35 8.54
C ARG A 211 9.03 20.25 7.13
N GLY A 212 8.92 21.31 6.34
CA GLY A 212 9.47 21.36 4.99
C GLY A 212 10.98 21.09 4.96
N GLY A 213 11.42 20.28 3.99
CA GLY A 213 12.81 19.90 3.81
C GLY A 213 13.37 18.90 4.84
N THR A 214 12.53 18.36 5.71
CA THR A 214 12.94 17.31 6.64
C THR A 214 13.23 16.01 5.90
N SER A 215 14.27 15.30 6.35
CA SER A 215 14.61 13.95 5.89
C SER A 215 14.64 12.98 7.09
N LEU A 216 14.49 11.70 6.81
CA LEU A 216 14.67 10.64 7.79
C LEU A 216 16.07 10.73 8.43
N ASN A 217 17.11 10.90 7.60
CA ASN A 217 18.49 11.13 8.05
C ASN A 217 18.60 12.35 8.96
N GLY A 218 17.95 13.45 8.60
CA GLY A 218 17.96 14.68 9.39
C GLY A 218 17.44 14.48 10.80
N ILE A 219 16.29 13.81 10.95
CA ILE A 219 15.67 13.52 12.24
C ILE A 219 16.49 12.47 13.01
N ALA A 220 16.80 11.34 12.40
CA ALA A 220 17.52 10.24 13.04
C ALA A 220 18.88 10.66 13.57
N ARG A 221 19.59 11.53 12.86
CA ARG A 221 20.93 12.00 13.26
C ARG A 221 20.94 13.36 13.93
N ARG A 222 19.75 13.92 14.23
CA ARG A 222 19.56 15.19 14.93
C ARG A 222 20.15 16.41 14.20
N PHE A 223 20.17 16.37 12.86
CA PHE A 223 20.51 17.52 12.03
C PHE A 223 19.31 18.43 11.80
N SER A 224 18.09 17.90 11.96
CA SER A 224 16.85 18.66 11.94
C SER A 224 15.93 18.22 13.06
N ASN A 225 15.14 19.18 13.57
CA ASN A 225 14.10 18.98 14.57
C ASN A 225 12.73 19.17 13.92
N ILE A 226 11.69 18.73 14.59
CA ILE A 226 10.30 19.04 14.24
C ILE A 226 9.81 20.23 15.08
N TYR A 227 8.66 20.80 14.70
CA TYR A 227 7.97 21.78 15.54
C TYR A 227 6.85 21.11 16.33
N TYR A 228 6.86 21.31 17.65
CA TYR A 228 5.80 20.87 18.54
C TYR A 228 5.42 22.01 19.50
N LYS A 229 4.13 22.35 19.54
CA LYS A 229 3.62 23.48 20.37
C LYS A 229 4.39 24.80 20.17
N GLY A 230 4.80 25.08 18.93
CA GLY A 230 5.49 26.31 18.53
C GLY A 230 6.99 26.36 18.85
N THR A 231 7.58 25.29 19.33
CA THR A 231 9.02 25.19 19.63
C THR A 231 9.66 24.01 18.89
N GLU A 232 10.97 24.12 18.62
CA GLU A 232 11.72 22.96 18.09
C GLU A 232 11.84 21.87 19.18
N ALA A 233 11.60 20.63 18.77
CA ALA A 233 11.67 19.45 19.63
C ALA A 233 12.28 18.26 18.86
N ASN A 234 12.89 17.34 19.59
CA ASN A 234 13.18 16.02 19.02
C ASN A 234 11.86 15.28 18.78
N LEU A 235 11.82 14.46 17.76
CA LEU A 235 10.60 13.75 17.38
C LEU A 235 10.07 12.84 18.49
N GLU A 236 10.94 12.02 19.08
CA GLU A 236 10.59 11.11 20.16
C GLU A 236 10.10 11.82 21.43
N ASP A 237 10.61 13.02 21.70
CA ASP A 237 10.13 13.86 22.81
C ASP A 237 8.73 14.41 22.53
N ALA A 238 8.47 14.82 21.30
CA ALA A 238 7.17 15.33 20.90
C ALA A 238 6.09 14.23 20.93
N ILE A 239 6.41 13.02 20.44
CA ILE A 239 5.52 11.87 20.50
C ILE A 239 5.18 11.56 21.96
N GLN A 240 6.18 11.41 22.83
CA GLN A 240 5.94 11.14 24.25
C GLN A 240 5.10 12.21 24.93
N GLN A 241 5.41 13.48 24.70
CA GLN A 241 4.68 14.60 25.32
C GLN A 241 3.27 14.81 24.77
N SER A 242 3.01 14.37 23.55
CA SER A 242 1.67 14.44 22.96
C SER A 242 0.73 13.38 23.52
N GLY A 243 1.29 12.23 23.93
CA GLY A 243 0.51 11.11 24.44
C GLY A 243 -0.28 10.38 23.34
N VAL A 244 0.10 10.55 22.06
CA VAL A 244 -0.55 9.84 20.95
C VAL A 244 -0.30 8.35 21.04
N GLU A 245 -1.29 7.57 20.64
CA GLU A 245 -1.24 6.11 20.66
C GLU A 245 -0.74 5.54 19.32
N ARG A 246 -0.83 6.36 18.23
CA ARG A 246 -0.48 5.94 16.88
C ARG A 246 0.27 7.04 16.15
N VAL A 247 1.31 6.66 15.40
CA VAL A 247 2.12 7.59 14.60
C VAL A 247 2.29 7.09 13.18
N TYR A 248 1.82 7.88 12.23
CA TYR A 248 1.99 7.66 10.79
C TYR A 248 3.25 8.37 10.30
N PHE A 249 4.07 7.71 9.49
CA PHE A 249 5.30 8.28 8.95
C PHE A 249 5.28 8.34 7.44
N LEU A 250 5.32 9.54 6.86
CA LEU A 250 5.63 9.78 5.46
C LEU A 250 6.99 10.50 5.39
N LEU A 251 8.05 9.73 5.52
CA LEU A 251 9.44 10.20 5.47
C LEU A 251 10.29 9.31 4.57
N GLY A 252 11.25 9.93 3.89
CA GLY A 252 12.21 9.21 3.07
C GLY A 252 12.33 9.74 1.65
N SER A 253 11.38 10.53 1.15
CA SER A 253 11.44 11.11 -0.19
C SER A 253 12.72 11.93 -0.41
N ASN A 254 13.11 12.73 0.58
CA ASN A 254 14.35 13.51 0.53
C ASN A 254 15.61 12.64 0.64
N ASP A 255 15.53 11.52 1.34
CA ASP A 255 16.64 10.57 1.51
C ASP A 255 16.88 9.75 0.24
N ILE A 256 15.81 9.21 -0.39
CA ILE A 256 15.91 8.42 -1.62
C ILE A 256 16.48 9.27 -2.76
N GLY A 257 16.12 10.55 -2.82
CA GLY A 257 16.64 11.50 -3.81
C GLY A 257 18.14 11.80 -3.68
N ASP A 258 18.71 11.71 -2.48
CA ASP A 258 20.10 12.00 -2.18
C ASP A 258 20.94 10.71 -2.07
N PRO A 259 21.91 10.46 -2.98
CA PRO A 259 22.73 9.25 -2.94
C PRO A 259 23.48 9.00 -1.62
N SER A 260 23.84 10.04 -0.90
CA SER A 260 24.56 9.92 0.37
C SER A 260 23.66 9.54 1.54
N GLN A 261 22.43 10.07 1.57
CA GLN A 261 21.44 9.77 2.59
C GLN A 261 20.78 8.41 2.35
N ARG A 262 20.55 8.06 1.09
CA ARG A 262 19.94 6.81 0.67
C ARG A 262 20.67 5.57 1.19
N LEU A 263 21.99 5.59 1.27
CA LEU A 263 22.81 4.50 1.80
C LEU A 263 22.53 4.22 3.28
N LEU A 264 21.99 5.18 4.00
CA LEU A 264 21.74 5.11 5.44
C LEU A 264 20.23 4.95 5.76
N TYR A 265 19.40 4.71 4.75
CA TYR A 265 17.94 4.78 4.87
C TYR A 265 17.40 3.87 5.98
N PHE A 266 17.69 2.58 5.96
CA PHE A 266 17.21 1.65 6.96
C PHE A 266 17.94 1.78 8.31
N GLU A 267 19.24 2.10 8.32
CA GLU A 267 19.97 2.43 9.56
C GLU A 267 19.34 3.63 10.29
N ASN A 268 18.86 4.63 9.54
CA ASN A 268 18.17 5.77 10.12
C ASN A 268 16.77 5.41 10.66
N TRP A 269 16.08 4.46 10.05
CA TRP A 269 14.84 3.89 10.60
C TRP A 269 15.11 3.15 11.91
N ASP A 270 16.15 2.33 11.98
CA ASP A 270 16.54 1.63 13.23
C ASP A 270 16.77 2.62 14.37
N ILE A 271 17.57 3.65 14.12
CA ILE A 271 17.88 4.70 15.12
C ILE A 271 16.60 5.42 15.59
N MET A 272 15.69 5.71 14.67
CA MET A 272 14.48 6.45 14.99
C MET A 272 13.49 5.57 15.75
N LEU A 273 13.27 4.32 15.32
CA LEU A 273 12.37 3.37 16.01
C LEU A 273 12.87 3.04 17.41
N GLU A 274 14.19 2.82 17.60
CA GLU A 274 14.76 2.58 18.92
C GLU A 274 14.41 3.70 19.88
N ARG A 275 14.62 4.96 19.50
CA ARG A 275 14.32 6.13 20.34
C ARG A 275 12.84 6.32 20.63
N ILE A 276 11.99 6.07 19.65
CA ILE A 276 10.53 6.16 19.83
C ILE A 276 10.09 5.10 20.83
N ARG A 277 10.53 3.86 20.68
CA ARG A 277 10.17 2.74 21.56
C ARG A 277 10.74 2.89 22.97
N GLU A 278 11.92 3.49 23.11
CA GLU A 278 12.48 3.81 24.43
C GLU A 278 11.58 4.76 25.23
N LYS A 279 10.97 5.76 24.58
CA LYS A 279 10.16 6.80 25.22
C LYS A 279 8.66 6.53 25.21
N SER A 280 8.18 5.79 24.22
CA SER A 280 6.77 5.49 23.98
C SER A 280 6.65 4.04 23.51
N PRO A 281 6.87 3.05 24.41
CA PRO A 281 6.96 1.63 24.03
C PRO A 281 5.68 1.06 23.45
N ASP A 282 4.52 1.63 23.80
CA ASP A 282 3.20 1.16 23.40
C ASP A 282 2.67 1.90 22.15
N VAL A 283 3.43 2.86 21.60
CA VAL A 283 2.98 3.60 20.43
C VAL A 283 2.99 2.71 19.18
N GLU A 284 1.87 2.69 18.49
CA GLU A 284 1.77 2.02 17.20
C GLU A 284 2.44 2.88 16.11
N VAL A 285 3.30 2.26 15.31
CA VAL A 285 4.00 2.93 14.21
C VAL A 285 3.48 2.41 12.88
N ILE A 286 3.02 3.30 12.00
CA ILE A 286 2.59 3.00 10.66
C ILE A 286 3.50 3.73 9.66
N MET A 287 4.15 2.97 8.80
CA MET A 287 4.99 3.49 7.73
C MET A 287 4.15 3.69 6.47
N ILE A 288 4.20 4.87 5.89
CA ILE A 288 3.53 5.18 4.63
C ILE A 288 4.56 5.10 3.50
N SER A 289 4.19 4.49 2.37
CA SER A 289 5.04 4.41 1.18
C SER A 289 5.48 5.80 0.71
N ASN A 290 6.72 5.93 0.22
CA ASN A 290 7.18 7.14 -0.43
C ASN A 290 6.39 7.38 -1.72
N LEU A 291 6.09 8.63 -2.02
CA LEU A 291 5.26 9.00 -3.16
C LEU A 291 6.08 9.18 -4.44
N PRO A 292 5.51 8.86 -5.61
CA PRO A 292 6.14 9.14 -6.88
C PRO A 292 6.21 10.65 -7.14
N GLN A 293 7.18 11.06 -7.92
CA GLN A 293 7.31 12.43 -8.42
C GLN A 293 6.66 12.55 -9.81
N TYR A 294 6.13 13.73 -10.10
CA TYR A 294 5.56 14.05 -11.42
C TYR A 294 6.65 14.28 -12.46
N ASP A 295 6.50 13.67 -13.63
CA ASP A 295 7.36 13.88 -14.81
C ASP A 295 6.51 14.29 -16.01
N ASP A 296 6.69 15.51 -16.49
CA ASP A 296 5.87 16.09 -17.57
C ASP A 296 6.22 15.46 -18.93
N LEU A 297 5.42 14.50 -19.37
CA LEU A 297 5.61 13.85 -20.69
C LEU A 297 5.29 14.77 -21.87
N ASP A 298 4.43 15.77 -21.67
CA ASP A 298 4.09 16.72 -22.74
C ASP A 298 5.24 17.68 -23.05
N ARG A 299 6.17 17.80 -22.09
CA ARG A 299 7.34 18.67 -22.18
C ARG A 299 8.63 17.93 -21.86
N PRO A 300 9.02 16.96 -22.70
CA PRO A 300 10.18 16.11 -22.43
C PRO A 300 11.49 16.89 -22.27
N GLU A 301 11.56 18.13 -22.80
CA GLU A 301 12.68 19.03 -22.57
C GLU A 301 12.75 19.59 -21.15
N ARG A 302 11.66 19.52 -20.39
CA ARG A 302 11.59 19.87 -18.95
C ARG A 302 11.77 18.67 -18.05
N THR A 303 11.77 17.47 -18.62
CA THR A 303 11.99 16.23 -17.86
C THR A 303 13.36 16.27 -17.19
N GLN A 304 13.36 16.15 -15.89
CA GLN A 304 14.58 16.12 -15.09
C GLN A 304 15.01 14.65 -14.92
N PRO A 305 16.20 14.25 -15.39
CA PRO A 305 16.65 12.85 -15.30
C PRO A 305 16.61 12.28 -13.88
N HIS A 306 16.82 13.12 -12.86
CA HIS A 306 16.78 12.68 -11.47
C HIS A 306 15.38 12.28 -11.00
N ILE A 307 14.29 12.83 -11.57
CA ILE A 307 12.91 12.43 -11.25
C ILE A 307 12.65 10.97 -11.66
N ARG A 308 13.11 10.59 -12.84
CA ARG A 308 13.00 9.19 -13.31
C ARG A 308 13.79 8.25 -12.43
N THR A 309 15.02 8.60 -12.13
CA THR A 309 15.87 7.81 -11.22
C THR A 309 15.21 7.70 -9.85
N TYR A 310 14.62 8.78 -9.33
CA TYR A 310 13.89 8.77 -8.08
C TYR A 310 12.70 7.79 -8.14
N ASN A 311 11.83 7.88 -9.15
CA ASN A 311 10.65 7.03 -9.26
C ASN A 311 11.00 5.53 -9.39
N ASP A 312 12.07 5.22 -10.12
CA ASP A 312 12.56 3.84 -10.23
C ASP A 312 13.08 3.32 -8.86
N LEU A 313 13.83 4.14 -8.12
CA LEU A 313 14.31 3.82 -6.77
C LEU A 313 13.18 3.77 -5.75
N MET A 314 12.21 4.68 -5.82
CA MET A 314 11.07 4.73 -4.91
C MET A 314 10.30 3.40 -4.90
N VAL A 315 10.10 2.77 -6.06
CA VAL A 315 9.44 1.45 -6.15
C VAL A 315 10.24 0.39 -5.37
N GLU A 316 11.56 0.37 -5.54
CA GLU A 316 12.44 -0.56 -4.84
C GLU A 316 12.43 -0.30 -3.32
N TYR A 317 12.56 0.96 -2.91
CA TYR A 317 12.59 1.32 -1.48
C TYR A 317 11.24 1.12 -0.80
N ASN A 318 10.12 1.32 -1.49
CA ASN A 318 8.80 1.01 -0.93
C ASN A 318 8.59 -0.49 -0.72
N ALA A 319 9.07 -1.33 -1.63
CA ALA A 319 9.03 -2.78 -1.44
C ALA A 319 9.87 -3.22 -0.22
N GLN A 320 11.07 -2.66 -0.06
CA GLN A 320 11.93 -2.91 1.10
C GLN A 320 11.34 -2.30 2.39
N LEU A 321 10.68 -1.13 2.32
CA LEU A 321 10.06 -0.49 3.49
C LEU A 321 8.87 -1.32 4.00
N ARG A 322 8.09 -1.92 3.10
CA ARG A 322 7.01 -2.85 3.50
C ARG A 322 7.58 -4.04 4.28
N GLN A 323 8.60 -4.70 3.73
CA GLN A 323 9.27 -5.81 4.42
C GLN A 323 9.85 -5.37 5.77
N TYR A 324 10.51 -4.21 5.81
CA TYR A 324 11.07 -3.65 7.03
C TYR A 324 9.99 -3.38 8.08
N ALA A 325 8.83 -2.83 7.68
CA ALA A 325 7.71 -2.58 8.59
C ALA A 325 7.21 -3.90 9.21
N GLU A 326 7.01 -4.93 8.40
CA GLU A 326 6.60 -6.26 8.87
C GLU A 326 7.62 -6.86 9.85
N GLU A 327 8.92 -6.86 9.52
CA GLU A 327 10.01 -7.39 10.36
C GLU A 327 10.13 -6.65 11.70
N HIS A 328 9.73 -5.36 11.74
CA HIS A 328 9.83 -4.55 12.95
C HIS A 328 8.49 -4.36 13.67
N GLY A 329 7.42 -5.10 13.28
CA GLY A 329 6.10 -5.01 13.91
C GLY A 329 5.47 -3.63 13.77
N CYS A 330 5.67 -2.97 12.63
CA CYS A 330 5.03 -1.73 12.23
C CYS A 330 3.94 -2.00 11.19
N GLY A 331 2.88 -1.18 11.18
CA GLY A 331 1.93 -1.18 10.10
C GLY A 331 2.55 -0.58 8.81
N TYR A 332 2.02 -0.96 7.66
CA TYR A 332 2.40 -0.37 6.37
C TYR A 332 1.19 0.07 5.59
N LEU A 333 1.21 1.30 5.07
CA LEU A 333 0.16 1.85 4.21
C LEU A 333 0.74 2.28 2.87
N ASP A 334 0.33 1.60 1.79
CA ASP A 334 0.78 1.92 0.43
C ASP A 334 -0.03 3.06 -0.18
N LEU A 335 0.33 4.29 0.14
CA LEU A 335 -0.28 5.47 -0.46
C LEU A 335 0.16 5.66 -1.93
N SER A 336 1.37 5.23 -2.31
CA SER A 336 1.88 5.34 -3.68
C SER A 336 1.01 4.59 -4.68
N TYR A 337 0.36 3.52 -4.23
CA TYR A 337 -0.59 2.70 -4.99
C TYR A 337 -1.71 3.55 -5.66
N TYR A 338 -2.20 4.59 -4.98
CA TYR A 338 -3.30 5.43 -5.44
C TYR A 338 -2.85 6.68 -6.22
N ILE A 339 -1.59 7.05 -6.07
CA ILE A 339 -1.07 8.30 -6.64
C ILE A 339 -0.44 8.09 -8.02
N GLN A 340 -0.13 6.84 -8.39
CA GLN A 340 0.57 6.50 -9.63
C GLN A 340 -0.31 6.56 -10.87
N ASP A 341 0.30 7.07 -11.96
CA ASP A 341 -0.17 6.92 -13.33
C ASP A 341 0.28 5.58 -13.96
N HIS A 342 -0.06 5.36 -15.23
CA HIS A 342 0.31 4.16 -15.98
C HIS A 342 1.82 3.99 -16.24
N PHE A 343 2.65 4.96 -15.85
CA PHE A 343 4.11 4.91 -15.93
C PHE A 343 4.78 4.87 -14.55
N GLY A 344 4.01 4.72 -13.46
CA GLY A 344 4.53 4.69 -12.10
C GLY A 344 5.01 6.05 -11.59
N ARG A 345 4.49 7.16 -12.13
CA ARG A 345 4.76 8.53 -11.71
C ARG A 345 3.55 9.10 -11.01
N MET A 346 3.69 10.24 -10.33
CA MET A 346 2.52 10.95 -9.83
C MET A 346 1.59 11.29 -11.00
N ALA A 347 0.31 10.95 -10.84
CA ALA A 347 -0.69 11.20 -11.87
C ALA A 347 -0.89 12.71 -12.09
N LYS A 348 -1.16 13.08 -13.35
CA LYS A 348 -1.25 14.48 -13.80
C LYS A 348 -2.25 15.32 -13.00
N ILE A 349 -3.35 14.73 -12.55
CA ILE A 349 -4.38 15.46 -11.79
C ILE A 349 -3.98 15.75 -10.34
N TYR A 350 -2.96 15.09 -9.80
CA TYR A 350 -2.57 15.18 -8.39
C TYR A 350 -1.40 16.12 -8.12
N HIS A 351 -0.65 16.52 -9.14
CA HIS A 351 0.55 17.33 -8.94
C HIS A 351 0.27 18.83 -8.81
N GLN A 352 0.98 19.50 -7.91
CA GLN A 352 1.12 20.95 -7.84
C GLN A 352 2.40 21.40 -8.58
N ASP A 353 3.47 20.69 -8.32
CA ASP A 353 4.78 20.78 -8.99
C ASP A 353 5.35 19.36 -9.16
N ASN A 354 6.65 19.21 -9.41
CA ASN A 354 7.23 17.89 -9.61
C ASN A 354 7.24 17.01 -8.36
N TYR A 355 7.09 17.59 -7.16
CA TYR A 355 7.29 16.91 -5.87
C TYR A 355 6.02 16.87 -5.01
N HIS A 356 5.20 17.92 -5.08
CA HIS A 356 4.11 18.14 -4.17
C HIS A 356 2.75 17.88 -4.82
N MET A 357 1.83 17.41 -3.98
CA MET A 357 0.45 17.21 -4.39
C MET A 357 -0.35 18.51 -4.31
N ASN A 358 -1.32 18.66 -5.19
CA ASN A 358 -2.37 19.67 -5.11
C ASN A 358 -3.51 19.18 -4.20
N GLU A 359 -4.60 19.96 -4.15
CA GLU A 359 -5.80 19.63 -3.37
C GLU A 359 -6.35 18.23 -3.69
N ALA A 360 -6.47 17.87 -4.98
CA ALA A 360 -7.02 16.57 -5.38
C ALA A 360 -6.15 15.40 -4.89
N GLY A 361 -4.82 15.54 -4.93
CA GLY A 361 -3.90 14.55 -4.38
C GLY A 361 -4.00 14.43 -2.86
N CYS A 362 -4.12 15.55 -2.15
CA CYS A 362 -4.31 15.57 -0.70
C CYS A 362 -5.66 14.95 -0.30
N LEU A 363 -6.74 15.25 -1.02
CA LEU A 363 -8.05 14.62 -0.79
C LEU A 363 -8.01 13.11 -1.04
N SER A 364 -7.32 12.66 -2.10
CA SER A 364 -7.12 11.23 -2.34
C SER A 364 -6.42 10.57 -1.14
N TRP A 365 -5.39 11.19 -0.59
CA TRP A 365 -4.70 10.70 0.60
C TRP A 365 -5.61 10.62 1.83
N MET A 366 -6.39 11.67 2.11
CA MET A 366 -7.34 11.69 3.24
C MET A 366 -8.41 10.60 3.11
N LYS A 367 -8.92 10.35 1.89
CA LYS A 367 -9.83 9.22 1.62
C LYS A 367 -9.17 7.88 1.94
N VAL A 368 -7.92 7.68 1.54
CA VAL A 368 -7.17 6.46 1.84
C VAL A 368 -7.04 6.27 3.35
N LEU A 369 -6.59 7.28 4.09
CA LEU A 369 -6.47 7.20 5.55
C LEU A 369 -7.82 6.86 6.21
N ARG A 370 -8.91 7.56 5.84
CA ARG A 370 -10.26 7.33 6.37
C ARG A 370 -10.77 5.92 6.07
N TYR A 371 -10.51 5.42 4.86
CA TYR A 371 -10.92 4.08 4.46
C TYR A 371 -10.19 2.99 5.25
N TYR A 372 -8.88 3.13 5.40
CA TYR A 372 -8.11 2.18 6.18
C TYR A 372 -8.41 2.26 7.67
N ALA A 373 -8.75 3.45 8.20
CA ALA A 373 -9.26 3.58 9.57
C ALA A 373 -10.55 2.75 9.77
N LYS A 374 -11.49 2.81 8.81
CA LYS A 374 -12.69 1.97 8.85
C LYS A 374 -12.34 0.49 8.78
N TYR A 375 -11.41 0.11 7.89
CA TYR A 375 -10.94 -1.26 7.74
C TYR A 375 -10.33 -1.81 9.03
N GLU A 376 -9.52 -1.02 9.75
CA GLU A 376 -8.94 -1.43 11.05
C GLU A 376 -9.99 -1.54 12.16
N LEU A 377 -11.00 -0.66 12.19
CA LEU A 377 -12.11 -0.75 13.14
C LEU A 377 -12.94 -2.03 12.96
N GLU A 378 -12.98 -2.59 11.75
CA GLU A 378 -13.63 -3.86 11.44
C GLU A 378 -12.71 -5.08 11.63
N GLY A 379 -11.53 -4.89 12.23
CA GLY A 379 -10.56 -5.96 12.52
C GLY A 379 -9.56 -6.25 11.43
N GLY A 380 -9.47 -5.39 10.41
CA GLY A 380 -8.41 -5.44 9.40
C GLY A 380 -7.05 -5.04 9.97
N THR A 381 -5.98 -5.41 9.28
CA THR A 381 -4.59 -5.09 9.68
C THR A 381 -3.86 -4.40 8.54
N LEU A 382 -3.14 -3.32 8.83
CA LEU A 382 -2.21 -2.68 7.89
C LEU A 382 -0.96 -3.54 7.73
N SER A 383 -0.72 -4.04 6.51
CA SER A 383 0.42 -4.92 6.19
C SER A 383 1.03 -4.62 4.82
#